data_8b7001133d2eaaacbf0b86bd7e5ac461
#
_entry.id   8b7001133d2eaaacbf0b86bd7e5ac461
#
_cell.length_a   1.000
_cell.length_b   1.000
_cell.length_c   1.000
_cell.angle_alpha   90.00
_cell.angle_beta   90.00
_cell.angle_gamma   90.00
#
_symmetry.space_group_name_H-M   'P 1'
#
loop_
_entity.id
_entity.type
_entity.pdbx_description
1 polymer ?
#
loop_
_entity_poly.entity_id
_entity_poly.type
_entity_poly.pdbx_seq_one_letter_code
_entity_poly.pdbx_strand_id
1 'polypeptide(L)'
;SELPALADLHIGLAGHPTLAAAEADIAARQAGVRVAEANKKPGWALDLGYGYRDGFLPNGEPRSDFVSLSVTVELPFFSKNRQDRKLVAALSERRAAVSSQAELRTRLASELDAEYARWTDLTRRLSLYDSRILKLSSDQAQAALLAYQSDAGDFADLMRAYIDDLNTRLEHTRLQVERAQSYAVLASLGGFES
;
A
#
# COMPACT_ATOMS: atom_id res chain seq x y z
N SER A 1 4.15 -16.40 18.89
CA SER A 1 4.83 -15.12 18.70
C SER A 1 4.07 -14.05 19.46
N GLU A 2 4.78 -13.21 20.19
CA GLU A 2 4.20 -12.10 20.93
C GLU A 2 4.02 -10.92 19.96
N LEU A 3 2.83 -10.33 19.93
CA LEU A 3 2.56 -9.19 19.05
C LEU A 3 3.19 -7.93 19.66
N PRO A 4 3.86 -7.07 18.87
CA PRO A 4 4.33 -5.77 19.33
C PRO A 4 3.19 -4.89 19.86
N ALA A 5 3.50 -3.92 20.68
CA ALA A 5 2.50 -2.98 21.15
C ALA A 5 1.92 -2.16 20.01
N LEU A 6 0.65 -1.76 20.11
CA LEU A 6 -0.04 -0.98 19.04
C LEU A 6 0.73 0.28 18.64
N ALA A 7 1.38 0.94 19.61
CA ALA A 7 2.20 2.12 19.33
C ALA A 7 3.41 1.81 18.44
N ASP A 8 4.06 0.66 18.63
CA ASP A 8 5.20 0.24 17.81
C ASP A 8 4.76 -0.11 16.38
N LEU A 9 3.58 -0.72 16.24
CA LEU A 9 2.98 -1.00 14.93
C LEU A 9 2.66 0.28 14.15
N HIS A 10 2.17 1.32 14.81
CA HIS A 10 1.97 2.63 14.19
C HIS A 10 3.28 3.30 13.75
N ILE A 11 4.38 3.08 14.49
CA ILE A 11 5.71 3.54 14.08
C ILE A 11 6.16 2.77 12.83
N GLY A 12 6.00 1.45 12.81
CA GLY A 12 6.33 0.60 11.67
C GLY A 12 5.53 0.96 10.41
N LEU A 13 4.26 1.32 10.57
CA LEU A 13 3.39 1.75 9.47
C LEU A 13 3.96 2.94 8.68
N ALA A 14 4.73 3.82 9.29
CA ALA A 14 5.36 4.93 8.59
C ALA A 14 6.35 4.48 7.50
N GLY A 15 6.91 3.28 7.61
CA GLY A 15 7.77 2.65 6.61
C GLY A 15 7.02 1.81 5.56
N HIS A 16 5.69 1.80 5.59
CA HIS A 16 4.91 0.93 4.70
C HIS A 16 5.15 1.26 3.22
N PRO A 17 5.39 0.26 2.34
CA PRO A 17 5.78 0.48 0.93
C PRO A 17 4.80 1.35 0.14
N THR A 18 3.50 1.25 0.40
CA THR A 18 2.49 2.07 -0.29
C THR A 18 2.56 3.55 0.11
N LEU A 19 2.97 3.87 1.34
CA LEU A 19 3.22 5.25 1.76
C LEU A 19 4.48 5.81 1.12
N ALA A 20 5.56 5.01 1.03
CA ALA A 20 6.76 5.38 0.32
C ALA A 20 6.50 5.63 -1.18
N ALA A 21 5.67 4.81 -1.82
CA ALA A 21 5.24 5.02 -3.21
C ALA A 21 4.44 6.33 -3.38
N ALA A 22 3.53 6.63 -2.45
CA ALA A 22 2.77 7.89 -2.47
C ALA A 22 3.67 9.12 -2.28
N GLU A 23 4.71 9.02 -1.45
CA GLU A 23 5.71 10.08 -1.28
C GLU A 23 6.53 10.29 -2.55
N ALA A 24 6.93 9.23 -3.23
CA ALA A 24 7.59 9.29 -4.53
C ALA A 24 6.70 9.95 -5.61
N ASP A 25 5.39 9.70 -5.62
CA ASP A 25 4.46 10.38 -6.53
C ASP A 25 4.39 11.88 -6.24
N ILE A 26 4.32 12.30 -4.97
CA ILE A 26 4.38 13.72 -4.59
C ILE A 26 5.68 14.36 -5.10
N ALA A 27 6.81 13.69 -4.96
CA ALA A 27 8.09 14.19 -5.47
C ALA A 27 8.09 14.33 -7.00
N ALA A 28 7.49 13.38 -7.72
CA ALA A 28 7.32 13.43 -9.17
C ALA A 28 6.42 14.61 -9.60
N ARG A 29 5.28 14.84 -8.91
CA ARG A 29 4.40 16.00 -9.16
C ARG A 29 5.11 17.32 -8.86
N GLN A 30 5.92 17.36 -7.81
CA GLN A 30 6.74 18.54 -7.51
C GLN A 30 7.76 18.83 -8.61
N ALA A 31 8.34 17.80 -9.24
CA ALA A 31 9.18 17.98 -10.41
C ALA A 31 8.38 18.55 -11.61
N GLY A 32 7.14 18.08 -11.80
CA GLY A 32 6.21 18.62 -12.79
C GLY A 32 5.93 20.12 -12.59
N VAL A 33 5.75 20.55 -11.35
CA VAL A 33 5.61 21.98 -11.02
C VAL A 33 6.85 22.77 -11.44
N ARG A 34 8.06 22.27 -11.11
CA ARG A 34 9.34 22.94 -11.53
C ARG A 34 9.47 23.05 -13.04
N VAL A 35 9.05 22.02 -13.78
CA VAL A 35 9.00 22.05 -15.26
C VAL A 35 8.03 23.10 -15.76
N ALA A 36 6.81 23.19 -15.19
CA ALA A 36 5.83 24.19 -15.55
C ALA A 36 6.32 25.62 -15.25
N GLU A 37 7.05 25.82 -14.16
CA GLU A 37 7.71 27.10 -13.82
C GLU A 37 8.85 27.45 -14.80
N ALA A 38 9.68 26.46 -15.16
CA ALA A 38 10.77 26.64 -16.11
C ALA A 38 10.25 27.03 -17.49
N ASN A 39 9.13 26.47 -17.93
CA ASN A 39 8.47 26.78 -19.21
C ASN A 39 7.91 28.22 -19.29
N LYS A 40 7.89 28.96 -18.18
CA LYS A 40 7.57 30.41 -18.16
C LYS A 40 8.78 31.29 -18.47
N LYS A 41 9.98 30.74 -18.40
CA LYS A 41 11.23 31.45 -18.72
C LYS A 41 11.52 31.34 -20.21
N PRO A 42 12.16 32.35 -20.84
CA PRO A 42 12.64 32.26 -22.21
C PRO A 42 13.57 31.05 -22.39
N GLY A 43 13.27 30.21 -23.40
CA GLY A 43 14.21 29.19 -23.87
C GLY A 43 15.24 29.81 -24.81
N TRP A 44 16.44 29.29 -24.80
CA TRP A 44 17.44 29.64 -25.82
C TRP A 44 18.18 28.38 -26.29
N ALA A 45 18.53 28.36 -27.55
CA ALA A 45 19.33 27.31 -28.17
C ALA A 45 20.48 27.95 -28.96
N LEU A 46 21.60 27.27 -28.93
CA LEU A 46 22.78 27.62 -29.69
C LEU A 46 23.10 26.44 -30.63
N ASP A 47 23.10 26.69 -31.91
CA ASP A 47 23.43 25.69 -32.91
C ASP A 47 24.71 26.11 -33.63
N LEU A 48 25.70 25.22 -33.70
CA LEU A 48 26.94 25.37 -34.45
C LEU A 48 26.96 24.30 -35.54
N GLY A 49 26.99 24.73 -36.76
CA GLY A 49 27.00 23.83 -37.94
C GLY A 49 28.30 24.06 -38.75
N TYR A 50 28.93 22.95 -39.19
CA TYR A 50 29.96 22.98 -40.21
C TYR A 50 29.46 22.25 -41.43
N GLY A 51 29.51 22.93 -42.62
CA GLY A 51 29.10 22.33 -43.89
C GLY A 51 30.30 22.18 -44.80
N TYR A 52 30.71 20.96 -45.06
CA TYR A 52 31.67 20.61 -46.12
C TYR A 52 30.98 20.70 -47.47
N ARG A 53 31.63 21.38 -48.44
CA ARG A 53 31.14 21.49 -49.81
C ARG A 53 32.13 20.89 -50.79
N ASP A 54 31.79 19.78 -51.43
CA ASP A 54 32.58 19.21 -52.49
C ASP A 54 32.21 19.83 -53.85
N GLY A 55 33.18 19.83 -54.76
CA GLY A 55 33.03 20.36 -56.13
C GLY A 55 33.61 21.73 -56.37
N PHE A 56 33.47 22.20 -57.64
CA PHE A 56 34.06 23.47 -58.11
C PHE A 56 32.95 24.46 -58.46
N LEU A 57 33.27 25.72 -58.37
CA LEU A 57 32.48 26.83 -58.90
C LEU A 57 32.58 26.89 -60.46
N PRO A 58 31.66 27.56 -61.19
CA PRO A 58 31.73 27.70 -62.65
C PRO A 58 33.03 28.39 -63.14
N ASN A 59 33.75 29.06 -62.29
CA ASN A 59 35.05 29.69 -62.58
C ASN A 59 36.25 28.78 -62.32
N GLY A 60 36.03 27.51 -61.94
CA GLY A 60 37.07 26.50 -61.67
C GLY A 60 37.68 26.54 -60.25
N GLU A 61 37.22 27.40 -59.36
CA GLU A 61 37.69 27.44 -57.97
C GLU A 61 36.94 26.39 -57.09
N PRO A 62 37.67 25.80 -56.08
CA PRO A 62 37.01 24.88 -55.17
C PRO A 62 35.93 25.61 -54.33
N ARG A 63 34.83 24.93 -54.01
CA ARG A 63 33.79 25.48 -53.14
C ARG A 63 34.33 25.54 -51.73
N SER A 64 34.20 26.72 -51.08
CA SER A 64 34.57 26.90 -49.70
C SER A 64 33.58 26.27 -48.76
N ASP A 65 34.06 25.62 -47.74
CA ASP A 65 33.26 25.17 -46.61
C ASP A 65 32.63 26.35 -45.87
N PHE A 66 31.59 26.09 -45.13
CA PHE A 66 30.98 27.15 -44.33
C PHE A 66 30.78 26.72 -42.87
N VAL A 67 30.87 27.69 -41.98
CA VAL A 67 30.52 27.53 -40.55
C VAL A 67 29.30 28.41 -40.31
N SER A 68 28.30 27.85 -39.68
CA SER A 68 27.10 28.58 -39.25
C SER A 68 26.99 28.56 -37.74
N LEU A 69 26.66 29.71 -37.16
CA LEU A 69 26.31 29.86 -35.74
C LEU A 69 24.89 30.48 -35.70
N SER A 70 23.98 29.77 -35.04
CA SER A 70 22.59 30.22 -34.89
C SER A 70 22.25 30.30 -33.40
N VAL A 71 21.64 31.41 -32.99
CA VAL A 71 21.09 31.62 -31.64
C VAL A 71 19.58 31.76 -31.77
N THR A 72 18.84 30.82 -31.21
CA THR A 72 17.37 30.86 -31.19
C THR A 72 16.91 31.20 -29.78
N VAL A 73 16.05 32.23 -29.65
CA VAL A 73 15.45 32.63 -28.36
C VAL A 73 13.95 32.50 -28.47
N GLU A 74 13.37 31.60 -27.68
CA GLU A 74 11.90 31.44 -27.58
C GLU A 74 11.35 32.38 -26.50
N LEU A 75 10.66 33.43 -26.93
CA LEU A 75 10.04 34.40 -26.03
C LEU A 75 8.59 33.99 -25.76
N PRO A 76 8.20 33.72 -24.50
CA PRO A 76 6.83 33.30 -24.15
C PRO A 76 5.88 34.52 -24.15
N PHE A 77 5.52 35.01 -25.34
CA PHE A 77 4.49 36.04 -25.46
C PHE A 77 3.11 35.43 -25.14
N PHE A 78 2.28 36.15 -24.35
CA PHE A 78 0.93 35.71 -23.92
C PHE A 78 0.91 34.50 -22.96
N SER A 79 1.81 34.45 -21.99
CA SER A 79 1.93 33.37 -20.99
C SER A 79 0.65 33.10 -20.17
N LYS A 80 -0.22 34.10 -19.96
CA LYS A 80 -1.43 34.04 -19.11
C LYS A 80 -2.41 32.93 -19.48
N ASN A 81 -2.56 32.61 -20.74
CA ASN A 81 -3.58 31.65 -21.21
C ASN A 81 -3.05 30.24 -21.42
N ARG A 82 -1.75 30.00 -21.42
CA ARG A 82 -1.16 28.68 -21.68
C ARG A 82 -0.23 28.22 -20.55
N GLN A 83 0.81 28.99 -20.26
CA GLN A 83 1.83 28.61 -19.25
C GLN A 83 1.29 28.75 -17.83
N ASP A 84 0.56 29.83 -17.53
CA ASP A 84 -0.02 30.04 -16.20
C ASP A 84 -1.08 28.97 -15.87
N ARG A 85 -1.90 28.56 -16.84
CA ARG A 85 -2.85 27.46 -16.65
C ARG A 85 -2.15 26.11 -16.42
N LYS A 86 -1.03 25.85 -17.13
CA LYS A 86 -0.23 24.64 -16.90
C LYS A 86 0.37 24.60 -15.51
N LEU A 87 0.87 25.75 -15.02
CA LEU A 87 1.39 25.84 -13.65
C LEU A 87 0.29 25.62 -12.61
N VAL A 88 -0.89 26.23 -12.78
CA VAL A 88 -2.05 26.01 -11.88
C VAL A 88 -2.48 24.54 -11.90
N ALA A 89 -2.51 23.90 -13.06
CA ALA A 89 -2.83 22.48 -13.17
C ALA A 89 -1.81 21.61 -12.42
N ALA A 90 -0.50 21.83 -12.63
CA ALA A 90 0.57 21.11 -11.95
C ALA A 90 0.52 21.30 -10.42
N LEU A 91 0.24 22.51 -9.94
CA LEU A 91 0.05 22.78 -8.51
C LEU A 91 -1.18 22.05 -7.95
N SER A 92 -2.27 21.97 -8.71
CA SER A 92 -3.48 21.25 -8.31
C SER A 92 -3.23 19.75 -8.24
N GLU A 93 -2.52 19.18 -9.22
CA GLU A 93 -2.12 17.76 -9.22
C GLU A 93 -1.23 17.42 -8.01
N ARG A 94 -0.25 18.26 -7.70
CA ARG A 94 0.57 18.08 -6.50
C ARG A 94 -0.27 18.12 -5.21
N ARG A 95 -1.21 19.07 -5.10
CA ARG A 95 -2.12 19.16 -3.93
C ARG A 95 -2.98 17.92 -3.82
N ALA A 96 -3.52 17.43 -4.93
CA ALA A 96 -4.29 16.19 -4.97
C ALA A 96 -3.47 14.99 -4.47
N ALA A 97 -2.22 14.84 -4.93
CA ALA A 97 -1.32 13.78 -4.47
C ALA A 97 -1.04 13.86 -2.96
N VAL A 98 -0.83 15.06 -2.39
CA VAL A 98 -0.64 15.26 -0.94
C VAL A 98 -1.90 14.85 -0.17
N SER A 99 -3.09 15.24 -0.65
CA SER A 99 -4.36 14.84 -0.02
C SER A 99 -4.58 13.34 -0.07
N SER A 100 -4.27 12.71 -1.21
CA SER A 100 -4.38 11.25 -1.37
C SER A 100 -3.41 10.49 -0.45
N GLN A 101 -2.20 10.99 -0.24
CA GLN A 101 -1.26 10.39 0.73
C GLN A 101 -1.80 10.49 2.17
N ALA A 102 -2.35 11.63 2.55
CA ALA A 102 -2.92 11.82 3.88
C ALA A 102 -4.13 10.88 4.12
N GLU A 103 -4.99 10.73 3.12
CA GLU A 103 -6.12 9.79 3.15
C GLU A 103 -5.64 8.34 3.27
N LEU A 104 -4.64 7.95 2.46
CA LEU A 104 -4.03 6.63 2.51
C LEU A 104 -3.47 6.32 3.89
N ARG A 105 -2.74 7.27 4.49
CA ARG A 105 -2.19 7.12 5.84
C ARG A 105 -3.29 6.91 6.88
N THR A 106 -4.36 7.70 6.83
CA THR A 106 -5.50 7.57 7.75
C THR A 106 -6.19 6.21 7.58
N ARG A 107 -6.39 5.77 6.34
CA ARG A 107 -6.98 4.47 6.04
C ARG A 107 -6.15 3.31 6.59
N LEU A 108 -4.84 3.29 6.33
CA LEU A 108 -3.94 2.24 6.82
C LEU A 108 -3.86 2.23 8.36
N ALA A 109 -3.87 3.40 9.00
CA ALA A 109 -3.91 3.49 10.46
C ALA A 109 -5.22 2.91 11.02
N SER A 110 -6.37 3.24 10.41
CA SER A 110 -7.66 2.68 10.83
C SER A 110 -7.75 1.17 10.60
N GLU A 111 -7.17 0.67 9.52
CA GLU A 111 -7.10 -0.77 9.22
C GLU A 111 -6.23 -1.50 10.25
N LEU A 112 -5.08 -0.92 10.60
CA LEU A 112 -4.20 -1.43 11.64
C LEU A 112 -4.93 -1.51 13.00
N ASP A 113 -5.62 -0.45 13.41
CA ASP A 113 -6.36 -0.40 14.67
C ASP A 113 -7.48 -1.45 14.72
N ALA A 114 -8.24 -1.58 13.64
CA ALA A 114 -9.30 -2.56 13.53
C ALA A 114 -8.77 -4.02 13.61
N GLU A 115 -7.67 -4.29 12.91
CA GLU A 115 -7.08 -5.62 12.89
C GLU A 115 -6.41 -5.96 14.23
N TYR A 116 -5.81 -4.97 14.92
CA TYR A 116 -5.28 -5.16 16.27
C TYR A 116 -6.39 -5.50 17.29
N ALA A 117 -7.52 -4.81 17.19
CA ALA A 117 -8.69 -5.11 18.04
C ALA A 117 -9.23 -6.51 17.75
N ARG A 118 -9.31 -6.91 16.47
CA ARG A 118 -9.73 -8.25 16.06
C ARG A 118 -8.79 -9.34 16.61
N TRP A 119 -7.49 -9.17 16.45
CA TRP A 119 -6.50 -10.11 16.96
C TRP A 119 -6.60 -10.26 18.49
N THR A 120 -6.79 -9.17 19.21
CA THR A 120 -6.97 -9.15 20.66
C THR A 120 -8.23 -9.92 21.07
N ASP A 121 -9.35 -9.72 20.36
CA ASP A 121 -10.60 -10.46 20.63
C ASP A 121 -10.45 -11.95 20.35
N LEU A 122 -9.85 -12.33 19.21
CA LEU A 122 -9.57 -13.72 18.87
C LEU A 122 -8.67 -14.41 19.91
N THR A 123 -7.66 -13.71 20.39
CA THR A 123 -6.77 -14.22 21.45
C THR A 123 -7.52 -14.47 22.75
N ARG A 124 -8.40 -13.55 23.15
CA ARG A 124 -9.24 -13.71 24.34
C ARG A 124 -10.24 -14.86 24.18
N ARG A 125 -10.87 -14.99 23.01
CA ARG A 125 -11.79 -16.11 22.72
C ARG A 125 -11.06 -17.44 22.76
N LEU A 126 -9.90 -17.56 22.14
CA LEU A 126 -9.08 -18.77 22.18
C LEU A 126 -8.72 -19.17 23.61
N SER A 127 -8.27 -18.22 24.42
CA SER A 127 -7.97 -18.45 25.85
C SER A 127 -9.20 -19.02 26.62
N LEU A 128 -10.43 -18.59 26.29
CA LEU A 128 -11.64 -19.13 26.88
C LEU A 128 -11.91 -20.57 26.39
N TYR A 129 -11.71 -20.84 25.09
CA TYR A 129 -11.84 -22.19 24.54
C TYR A 129 -10.84 -23.15 25.19
N ASP A 130 -9.56 -22.77 25.26
CA ASP A 130 -8.48 -23.58 25.84
C ASP A 130 -8.70 -23.86 27.34
N SER A 131 -9.15 -22.85 28.10
CA SER A 131 -9.27 -22.96 29.54
C SER A 131 -10.57 -23.63 30.01
N ARG A 132 -11.64 -23.59 29.24
CA ARG A 132 -12.97 -24.03 29.73
C ARG A 132 -13.80 -24.78 28.70
N ILE A 133 -13.99 -24.22 27.48
CA ILE A 133 -15.04 -24.71 26.59
C ILE A 133 -14.72 -26.11 26.06
N LEU A 134 -13.48 -26.37 25.63
CA LEU A 134 -13.05 -27.70 25.17
C LEU A 134 -13.22 -28.77 26.22
N LYS A 135 -12.85 -28.45 27.45
CA LYS A 135 -13.00 -29.40 28.56
C LYS A 135 -14.47 -29.66 28.87
N LEU A 136 -15.28 -28.62 28.96
CA LEU A 136 -16.72 -28.75 29.27
C LEU A 136 -17.44 -29.56 28.21
N SER A 137 -17.17 -29.33 26.93
CA SER A 137 -17.73 -30.08 25.81
C SER A 137 -17.35 -31.56 25.86
N SER A 138 -16.07 -31.85 26.10
CA SER A 138 -15.58 -33.22 26.27
C SER A 138 -16.19 -33.95 27.50
N ASP A 139 -16.27 -33.26 28.65
CA ASP A 139 -16.88 -33.82 29.87
C ASP A 139 -18.38 -34.11 29.66
N GLN A 140 -19.11 -33.24 28.90
CA GLN A 140 -20.51 -33.45 28.54
C GLN A 140 -20.70 -34.69 27.64
N ALA A 141 -19.85 -34.83 26.59
CA ALA A 141 -19.89 -35.99 25.73
C ALA A 141 -19.62 -37.30 26.50
N GLN A 142 -18.67 -37.26 27.43
CA GLN A 142 -18.36 -38.43 28.29
C GLN A 142 -19.50 -38.74 29.28
N ALA A 143 -20.13 -37.73 29.86
CA ALA A 143 -21.32 -37.95 30.72
C ALA A 143 -22.50 -38.56 29.92
N ALA A 144 -22.77 -38.11 28.69
CA ALA A 144 -23.79 -38.70 27.84
C ALA A 144 -23.48 -40.16 27.49
N LEU A 145 -22.19 -40.49 27.27
CA LEU A 145 -21.79 -41.90 27.05
C LEU A 145 -22.04 -42.77 28.29
N LEU A 146 -21.71 -42.31 29.47
CA LEU A 146 -21.93 -43.03 30.70
C LEU A 146 -23.46 -43.21 30.98
N ALA A 147 -24.25 -42.18 30.73
CA ALA A 147 -25.72 -42.29 30.89
C ALA A 147 -26.30 -43.29 29.89
N TYR A 148 -25.85 -43.33 28.66
CA TYR A 148 -26.30 -44.35 27.67
C TYR A 148 -25.89 -45.76 28.08
N GLN A 149 -24.66 -45.97 28.59
CA GLN A 149 -24.16 -47.26 29.03
C GLN A 149 -24.90 -47.81 30.28
N SER A 150 -25.49 -46.94 31.07
CA SER A 150 -26.26 -47.29 32.26
C SER A 150 -27.75 -47.32 32.04
N ASP A 151 -28.25 -47.35 30.80
CA ASP A 151 -29.67 -47.27 30.40
C ASP A 151 -30.41 -46.01 30.96
N ALA A 152 -29.66 -44.98 31.38
CA ALA A 152 -30.20 -43.73 31.91
C ALA A 152 -30.34 -42.63 30.86
N GLY A 153 -29.88 -42.85 29.63
CA GLY A 153 -29.92 -41.92 28.48
C GLY A 153 -30.17 -42.63 27.17
N ASP A 154 -30.60 -41.89 26.16
CA ASP A 154 -30.86 -42.46 24.84
C ASP A 154 -29.69 -42.25 23.85
N PHE A 155 -29.70 -43.00 22.74
CA PHE A 155 -28.67 -42.92 21.70
C PHE A 155 -28.65 -41.55 21.00
N ALA A 156 -29.82 -40.92 20.86
CA ALA A 156 -29.91 -39.62 20.19
C ALA A 156 -29.22 -38.51 21.01
N ASP A 157 -29.32 -38.53 22.35
CA ASP A 157 -28.64 -37.60 23.24
C ASP A 157 -27.15 -37.81 23.24
N LEU A 158 -26.68 -39.07 23.22
CA LEU A 158 -25.26 -39.41 23.08
C LEU A 158 -24.69 -38.84 21.75
N MET A 159 -25.37 -39.10 20.64
CA MET A 159 -24.91 -38.61 19.34
C MET A 159 -24.91 -37.09 19.26
N ARG A 160 -25.90 -36.43 19.84
CA ARG A 160 -25.93 -34.95 19.93
C ARG A 160 -24.75 -34.41 20.69
N ALA A 161 -24.41 -34.98 21.86
CA ALA A 161 -23.28 -34.58 22.65
C ALA A 161 -21.92 -34.73 21.93
N TYR A 162 -21.73 -35.82 21.15
CA TYR A 162 -20.56 -36.00 20.32
C TYR A 162 -20.45 -34.99 19.18
N ILE A 163 -21.58 -34.69 18.51
CA ILE A 163 -21.66 -33.69 17.44
C ILE A 163 -21.29 -32.30 18.02
N ASP A 164 -21.80 -31.98 19.20
CA ASP A 164 -21.50 -30.69 19.86
C ASP A 164 -20.03 -30.60 20.27
N ASP A 165 -19.40 -31.66 20.77
CA ASP A 165 -17.97 -31.70 21.03
C ASP A 165 -17.15 -31.53 19.76
N LEU A 166 -17.52 -32.22 18.68
CA LEU A 166 -16.83 -32.05 17.39
C LEU A 166 -16.95 -30.63 16.87
N ASN A 167 -18.14 -30.04 16.90
CA ASN A 167 -18.36 -28.65 16.47
C ASN A 167 -17.55 -27.66 17.32
N THR A 168 -17.44 -27.90 18.63
CA THR A 168 -16.62 -27.09 19.53
C THR A 168 -15.14 -27.14 19.16
N ARG A 169 -14.62 -28.32 18.82
CA ARG A 169 -13.22 -28.49 18.34
C ARG A 169 -12.98 -27.84 16.98
N LEU A 170 -13.94 -27.94 16.08
CA LEU A 170 -13.88 -27.28 14.78
C LEU A 170 -13.85 -25.75 14.91
N GLU A 171 -14.71 -25.19 15.76
CA GLU A 171 -14.72 -23.75 16.01
C GLU A 171 -13.40 -23.28 16.67
N HIS A 172 -12.84 -24.04 17.60
CA HIS A 172 -11.54 -23.76 18.17
C HIS A 172 -10.44 -23.70 17.09
N THR A 173 -10.40 -24.67 16.19
CA THR A 173 -9.43 -24.71 15.08
C THR A 173 -9.62 -23.51 14.16
N ARG A 174 -10.88 -23.15 13.85
CA ARG A 174 -11.21 -21.98 13.05
C ARG A 174 -10.69 -20.70 13.69
N LEU A 175 -10.89 -20.51 14.98
CA LEU A 175 -10.38 -19.34 15.72
C LEU A 175 -8.85 -19.27 15.70
N GLN A 176 -8.14 -20.42 15.76
CA GLN A 176 -6.68 -20.47 15.63
C GLN A 176 -6.23 -19.97 14.26
N VAL A 177 -6.90 -20.40 13.18
CA VAL A 177 -6.59 -19.97 11.81
C VAL A 177 -6.88 -18.49 11.64
N GLU A 178 -8.03 -18.01 12.10
CA GLU A 178 -8.39 -16.59 12.01
C GLU A 178 -7.41 -15.69 12.77
N ARG A 179 -6.94 -16.11 13.96
CA ARG A 179 -5.91 -15.39 14.71
C ARG A 179 -4.59 -15.35 13.94
N ALA A 180 -4.18 -16.46 13.33
CA ALA A 180 -2.95 -16.52 12.55
C ALA A 180 -3.03 -15.62 11.30
N GLN A 181 -4.19 -15.57 10.64
CA GLN A 181 -4.43 -14.67 9.51
C GLN A 181 -4.36 -13.20 9.95
N SER A 182 -5.02 -12.85 11.05
CA SER A 182 -4.98 -11.50 11.63
C SER A 182 -3.56 -11.08 11.99
N TYR A 183 -2.77 -11.99 12.58
CA TYR A 183 -1.35 -11.75 12.85
C TYR A 183 -0.54 -11.45 11.57
N ALA A 184 -0.76 -12.20 10.50
CA ALA A 184 -0.08 -11.98 9.22
C ALA A 184 -0.43 -10.61 8.60
N VAL A 185 -1.69 -10.17 8.71
CA VAL A 185 -2.11 -8.83 8.28
C VAL A 185 -1.41 -7.75 9.10
N LEU A 186 -1.37 -7.90 10.43
CA LEU A 186 -0.68 -6.97 11.31
C LEU A 186 0.83 -6.91 11.04
N ALA A 187 1.47 -8.04 10.74
CA ALA A 187 2.88 -8.08 10.34
C ALA A 187 3.12 -7.29 9.04
N SER A 188 2.24 -7.46 8.08
CA SER A 188 2.32 -6.75 6.80
C SER A 188 2.11 -5.24 6.95
N LEU A 189 1.19 -4.79 7.81
CA LEU A 189 0.90 -3.37 8.04
C LEU A 189 1.96 -2.72 8.95
N GLY A 190 2.38 -3.42 9.99
CA GLY A 190 3.33 -2.92 10.99
C GLY A 190 4.80 -3.08 10.62
N GLY A 191 5.12 -3.80 9.53
CA GLY A 191 6.48 -3.97 9.01
C GLY A 191 7.41 -4.76 9.93
N PHE A 192 6.88 -5.72 10.72
CA PHE A 192 7.68 -6.59 11.56
C PHE A 192 7.71 -8.02 10.99
N GLU A 193 8.83 -8.73 11.24
CA GLU A 193 8.99 -10.12 10.79
C GLU A 193 8.13 -11.07 11.62
N SER A 194 7.50 -12.03 10.96
CA SER A 194 6.62 -13.06 11.56
C SER A 194 7.40 -14.24 12.14
#